data_24a7e9e7aefa500e57fa8817c75b4d67
#
_entry.id   24a7e9e7aefa500e57fa8817c75b4d67
#
_cell.length_a   1.000
_cell.length_b   1.000
_cell.length_c   1.000
_cell.angle_alpha   90.00
_cell.angle_beta   90.00
_cell.angle_gamma   90.00
#
_symmetry.space_group_name_H-M   'P 1'
#
loop_
_entity.id
_entity.type
_entity.pdbx_description
1 polymer ?
#
loop_
_entity_poly.entity_id
_entity_poly.type
_entity_poly.pdbx_seq_one_letter_code
_entity_poly.pdbx_strand_id
1 'polypeptide(L)'
;MAIKQEIEKKEKRTCLYDKHISLGATMVTFGGFDMPLLYQYAGIAPEHMAVREHVGLFDVSHMGEVTVKGPDAERYVQHIFTNDIAGAPVGKIYYGMMCYENGGTVDDLLVYKMGENDFFLVINAANIDKDWAWMQQKAEGFDIDLQNRSDFYGQIAVQGPEAEYNVEKVLGLPCSELAFYTCKTIGDVIISRTGYTGEDGFEIYASHDYIRECWDKLIAAGVQACGLGCRDTLRFEVGLPLYGDELSEDITPIMAGLGMFVKLDKAEFIGKEALAKQKAEGPAKKLVGIELFDKAIPRHGYTVLNMEGESIGEVTTGYHTISTDKSVCMALVDAAYAKLDTELQIQIRKKVFPGKVVKKQFYNKNYKK
;
A
#
# COMPACT_ATOMS: atom_id res chain seq x y z
N MET A 1 40.72 -3.78 22.47
CA MET A 1 40.07 -3.99 21.18
C MET A 1 38.76 -4.71 21.43
N ALA A 2 37.65 -3.99 21.48
CA ALA A 2 36.33 -4.59 21.64
C ALA A 2 35.81 -4.87 20.23
N ILE A 3 35.70 -6.14 19.88
CA ILE A 3 35.03 -6.60 18.64
C ILE A 3 33.55 -6.34 18.84
N LYS A 4 33.00 -5.30 18.18
CA LYS A 4 31.57 -5.19 17.98
C LYS A 4 31.16 -6.34 17.07
N GLN A 5 30.56 -7.39 17.65
CA GLN A 5 29.78 -8.35 16.89
C GLN A 5 28.56 -7.54 16.37
N GLU A 6 28.58 -7.15 15.10
CA GLU A 6 27.36 -6.85 14.38
C GLU A 6 26.56 -8.16 14.35
N ILE A 7 25.49 -8.21 15.15
CA ILE A 7 24.50 -9.27 15.03
C ILE A 7 23.84 -9.01 13.67
N GLU A 8 24.19 -9.81 12.65
CA GLU A 8 23.44 -9.84 11.40
C GLU A 8 21.98 -10.08 11.76
N LYS A 9 21.14 -9.05 11.58
CA LYS A 9 19.71 -9.17 11.82
C LYS A 9 19.17 -10.11 10.74
N LYS A 10 18.92 -11.37 11.11
CA LYS A 10 18.41 -12.38 10.20
C LYS A 10 17.03 -11.92 9.70
N GLU A 11 16.87 -11.80 8.39
CA GLU A 11 15.61 -11.44 7.76
C GLU A 11 14.52 -12.43 8.15
N LYS A 12 13.31 -11.90 8.38
CA LYS A 12 12.12 -12.72 8.62
C LYS A 12 11.72 -13.43 7.32
N ARG A 13 10.99 -14.53 7.45
CA ARG A 13 10.46 -15.29 6.32
C ARG A 13 8.95 -15.44 6.46
N THR A 14 8.23 -15.25 5.36
CA THR A 14 6.79 -15.55 5.34
C THR A 14 6.54 -17.06 5.37
N CYS A 15 5.30 -17.43 5.61
CA CYS A 15 4.89 -18.85 5.54
C CYS A 15 5.03 -19.46 4.13
N LEU A 16 5.20 -18.64 3.10
CA LEU A 16 5.33 -19.05 1.69
C LEU A 16 6.77 -19.05 1.18
N TYR A 17 7.76 -18.72 2.01
CA TYR A 17 9.16 -18.58 1.60
C TYR A 17 9.67 -19.79 0.78
N ASP A 18 9.47 -21.02 1.27
CA ASP A 18 9.94 -22.23 0.58
C ASP A 18 9.21 -22.46 -0.76
N LYS A 19 7.96 -22.00 -0.88
CA LYS A 19 7.19 -22.03 -2.13
C LYS A 19 7.82 -21.10 -3.17
N HIS A 20 8.25 -19.91 -2.77
CA HIS A 20 8.95 -18.97 -3.66
C HIS A 20 10.26 -19.54 -4.17
N ILE A 21 11.06 -20.13 -3.28
CA ILE A 21 12.32 -20.79 -3.66
C ILE A 21 12.05 -21.92 -4.67
N SER A 22 11.06 -22.77 -4.39
CA SER A 22 10.73 -23.91 -5.28
C SER A 22 10.24 -23.50 -6.66
N LEU A 23 9.64 -22.30 -6.77
CA LEU A 23 9.21 -21.70 -8.04
C LEU A 23 10.31 -20.86 -8.72
N GLY A 24 11.53 -20.84 -8.19
CA GLY A 24 12.66 -20.13 -8.80
C GLY A 24 12.54 -18.59 -8.68
N ALA A 25 12.00 -18.11 -7.58
CA ALA A 25 11.94 -16.66 -7.33
C ALA A 25 13.34 -16.08 -7.07
N THR A 26 13.58 -14.87 -7.57
CA THR A 26 14.68 -14.01 -7.13
C THR A 26 14.24 -13.31 -5.86
N MET A 27 14.91 -13.61 -4.74
CA MET A 27 14.56 -13.06 -3.43
C MET A 27 15.31 -11.76 -3.14
N VAL A 28 14.64 -10.85 -2.42
CA VAL A 28 15.22 -9.59 -1.92
C VAL A 28 14.71 -9.29 -0.53
N THR A 29 15.45 -8.51 0.23
CA THR A 29 14.98 -7.95 1.50
C THR A 29 13.99 -6.82 1.26
N PHE A 30 12.81 -6.91 1.86
CA PHE A 30 11.79 -5.88 1.84
C PHE A 30 11.01 -5.86 3.16
N GLY A 31 10.96 -4.69 3.82
CA GLY A 31 10.25 -4.53 5.10
C GLY A 31 10.75 -5.45 6.22
N GLY A 32 12.03 -5.87 6.18
CA GLY A 32 12.62 -6.81 7.13
C GLY A 32 12.32 -8.28 6.84
N PHE A 33 11.78 -8.60 5.66
CA PHE A 33 11.48 -9.95 5.21
C PHE A 33 12.24 -10.31 3.93
N ASP A 34 12.56 -11.62 3.77
CA ASP A 34 12.98 -12.20 2.50
C ASP A 34 11.75 -12.39 1.62
N MET A 35 11.63 -11.61 0.54
CA MET A 35 10.45 -11.59 -0.33
C MET A 35 10.81 -11.86 -1.80
N PRO A 36 9.90 -12.45 -2.60
CA PRO A 36 10.13 -12.63 -4.04
C PRO A 36 10.08 -11.27 -4.76
N LEU A 37 11.16 -10.89 -5.44
CA LEU A 37 11.17 -9.72 -6.33
C LEU A 37 10.43 -10.02 -7.64
N LEU A 38 10.75 -11.17 -8.22
CA LEU A 38 10.17 -11.70 -9.46
C LEU A 38 10.39 -13.21 -9.53
N TYR A 39 9.63 -13.88 -10.41
CA TYR A 39 9.83 -15.28 -10.75
C TYR A 39 10.58 -15.39 -12.08
N GLN A 40 11.72 -16.11 -12.11
CA GLN A 40 12.65 -16.12 -13.25
C GLN A 40 12.03 -16.65 -14.55
N TYR A 41 11.03 -17.51 -14.47
CA TYR A 41 10.32 -18.06 -15.63
C TYR A 41 9.40 -17.04 -16.34
N ALA A 42 9.02 -15.96 -15.64
CA ALA A 42 8.15 -14.91 -16.17
C ALA A 42 8.88 -13.56 -16.27
N GLY A 43 9.32 -13.02 -15.13
CA GLY A 43 9.86 -11.66 -15.01
C GLY A 43 8.77 -10.62 -14.80
N ILE A 44 9.18 -9.38 -14.47
CA ILE A 44 8.27 -8.31 -14.00
C ILE A 44 7.17 -7.98 -15.02
N ALA A 45 7.51 -7.80 -16.30
CA ALA A 45 6.52 -7.36 -17.28
C ALA A 45 5.44 -8.41 -17.59
N PRO A 46 5.75 -9.70 -17.81
CA PRO A 46 4.74 -10.74 -17.92
C PRO A 46 3.90 -10.94 -16.66
N GLU A 47 4.49 -10.86 -15.45
CA GLU A 47 3.74 -10.89 -14.20
C GLU A 47 2.74 -9.73 -14.12
N HIS A 48 3.17 -8.52 -14.48
CA HIS A 48 2.32 -7.34 -14.52
C HIS A 48 1.14 -7.52 -15.49
N MET A 49 1.41 -8.00 -16.71
CA MET A 49 0.38 -8.20 -17.72
C MET A 49 -0.57 -9.34 -17.34
N ALA A 50 -0.11 -10.39 -16.66
CA ALA A 50 -0.98 -11.43 -16.12
C ALA A 50 -2.03 -10.86 -15.17
N VAL A 51 -1.66 -9.89 -14.31
CA VAL A 51 -2.61 -9.21 -13.43
C VAL A 51 -3.58 -8.31 -14.22
N ARG A 52 -3.10 -7.62 -15.26
CA ARG A 52 -3.96 -6.74 -16.09
C ARG A 52 -4.97 -7.51 -16.93
N GLU A 53 -4.58 -8.66 -17.46
CA GLU A 53 -5.35 -9.39 -18.50
C GLU A 53 -6.04 -10.65 -17.94
N HIS A 54 -5.52 -11.25 -16.87
CA HIS A 54 -5.97 -12.53 -16.33
C HIS A 54 -6.05 -12.49 -14.79
N VAL A 55 -5.07 -13.13 -14.12
CA VAL A 55 -5.00 -13.18 -12.66
C VAL A 55 -3.56 -13.38 -12.18
N GLY A 56 -3.17 -12.64 -11.16
CA GLY A 56 -1.92 -12.78 -10.43
C GLY A 56 -2.13 -13.12 -8.97
N LEU A 57 -1.17 -13.85 -8.39
CA LEU A 57 -1.14 -14.27 -7.01
C LEU A 57 0.08 -13.68 -6.31
N PHE A 58 -0.14 -12.93 -5.24
CA PHE A 58 0.91 -12.30 -4.45
C PHE A 58 0.95 -12.89 -3.03
N ASP A 59 2.16 -13.16 -2.53
CA ASP A 59 2.40 -13.26 -1.10
C ASP A 59 2.47 -11.85 -0.50
N VAL A 60 1.57 -11.57 0.42
CA VAL A 60 1.55 -10.33 1.19
C VAL A 60 1.57 -10.61 2.70
N SER A 61 1.99 -11.82 3.10
CA SER A 61 2.11 -12.27 4.50
C SER A 61 3.19 -11.53 5.30
N HIS A 62 3.91 -10.60 4.69
CA HIS A 62 4.84 -9.70 5.37
C HIS A 62 4.13 -8.48 6.00
N MET A 63 2.87 -8.22 5.64
CA MET A 63 2.09 -7.14 6.26
C MET A 63 1.87 -7.41 7.75
N GLY A 64 1.49 -6.36 8.48
CA GLY A 64 1.16 -6.48 9.89
C GLY A 64 -0.34 -6.46 10.13
N GLU A 65 -0.80 -7.28 11.05
CA GLU A 65 -2.21 -7.38 11.44
C GLU A 65 -2.37 -7.09 12.92
N VAL A 66 -3.26 -6.15 13.23
CA VAL A 66 -3.58 -5.74 14.60
C VAL A 66 -5.08 -5.89 14.82
N THR A 67 -5.47 -6.50 15.94
CA THR A 67 -6.88 -6.54 16.37
C THR A 67 -7.13 -5.54 17.49
N VAL A 68 -8.28 -4.85 17.43
CA VAL A 68 -8.76 -3.91 18.44
C VAL A 68 -10.17 -4.32 18.82
N LYS A 69 -10.35 -4.78 20.05
CA LYS A 69 -11.65 -5.24 20.58
C LYS A 69 -11.97 -4.54 21.90
N GLY A 70 -13.24 -4.44 22.25
CA GLY A 70 -13.67 -3.92 23.54
C GLY A 70 -14.61 -2.72 23.45
N PRO A 71 -15.15 -2.29 24.58
CA PRO A 71 -16.18 -1.23 24.63
C PRO A 71 -15.75 0.08 23.96
N ASP A 72 -14.47 0.41 24.03
CA ASP A 72 -13.90 1.63 23.46
C ASP A 72 -13.24 1.43 22.08
N ALA A 73 -13.36 0.27 21.44
CA ALA A 73 -12.65 -0.05 20.20
C ALA A 73 -12.93 0.97 19.09
N GLU A 74 -14.19 1.32 18.83
CA GLU A 74 -14.55 2.32 17.82
C GLU A 74 -13.98 3.70 18.17
N ARG A 75 -14.10 4.13 19.43
CA ARG A 75 -13.57 5.41 19.92
C ARG A 75 -12.04 5.48 19.76
N TYR A 76 -11.33 4.40 20.09
CA TYR A 76 -9.89 4.31 19.92
C TYR A 76 -9.47 4.36 18.44
N VAL A 77 -10.08 3.55 17.58
CA VAL A 77 -9.78 3.57 16.14
C VAL A 77 -10.10 4.93 15.53
N GLN A 78 -11.22 5.57 15.93
CA GLN A 78 -11.53 6.94 15.53
C GLN A 78 -10.45 7.94 15.97
N HIS A 79 -9.86 7.76 17.15
CA HIS A 79 -8.83 8.64 17.69
C HIS A 79 -7.51 8.56 16.92
N ILE A 80 -7.10 7.36 16.49
CA ILE A 80 -5.81 7.16 15.80
C ILE A 80 -5.88 7.26 14.28
N PHE A 81 -7.07 7.32 13.68
CA PHE A 81 -7.29 7.16 12.24
C PHE A 81 -7.90 8.40 11.60
N THR A 82 -7.39 8.85 10.47
CA THR A 82 -7.83 10.08 9.80
C THR A 82 -9.18 9.98 9.12
N ASN A 83 -9.60 8.78 8.67
CA ASN A 83 -10.91 8.58 8.05
C ASN A 83 -11.98 8.40 9.13
N ASP A 84 -13.24 8.56 8.75
CA ASP A 84 -14.39 8.41 9.65
C ASP A 84 -14.98 7.02 9.55
N ILE A 85 -14.98 6.31 10.70
CA ILE A 85 -15.52 4.96 10.83
C ILE A 85 -16.73 4.91 11.79
N ALA A 86 -17.22 6.08 12.25
CA ALA A 86 -18.33 6.14 13.19
C ALA A 86 -19.58 5.50 12.60
N GLY A 87 -20.16 4.55 13.33
CA GLY A 87 -21.35 3.83 12.88
C GLY A 87 -21.14 2.99 11.61
N ALA A 88 -19.90 2.65 11.28
CA ALA A 88 -19.59 1.82 10.12
C ALA A 88 -20.34 0.48 10.20
N PRO A 89 -20.94 0.00 9.10
CA PRO A 89 -21.54 -1.33 9.07
C PRO A 89 -20.46 -2.42 9.17
N VAL A 90 -20.80 -3.53 9.82
CA VAL A 90 -19.94 -4.72 9.87
C VAL A 90 -19.65 -5.20 8.44
N GLY A 91 -18.41 -5.58 8.19
CA GLY A 91 -17.90 -5.96 6.87
C GLY A 91 -17.41 -4.79 6.02
N LYS A 92 -17.53 -3.53 6.47
CA LYS A 92 -17.00 -2.37 5.74
C LYS A 92 -15.51 -2.19 6.03
N ILE A 93 -14.77 -1.76 4.99
CA ILE A 93 -13.34 -1.46 5.04
C ILE A 93 -13.11 0.01 4.73
N TYR A 94 -12.16 0.61 5.42
CA TYR A 94 -11.75 2.00 5.23
C TYR A 94 -10.24 2.08 5.04
N TYR A 95 -9.80 2.86 4.06
CA TYR A 95 -8.42 3.27 3.91
C TYR A 95 -8.24 4.64 4.55
N GLY A 96 -7.12 4.86 5.20
CA GLY A 96 -6.74 6.14 5.77
C GLY A 96 -5.36 6.05 6.41
N MET A 97 -5.03 7.04 7.23
CA MET A 97 -3.71 7.17 7.83
C MET A 97 -3.78 7.31 9.34
N MET A 98 -2.74 6.85 10.01
CA MET A 98 -2.35 7.32 11.33
C MET A 98 -1.38 8.48 11.16
N CYS A 99 -1.52 9.53 11.97
CA CYS A 99 -0.68 10.72 11.87
C CYS A 99 -0.07 11.08 13.23
N TYR A 100 1.09 11.73 13.19
CA TYR A 100 1.64 12.42 14.33
C TYR A 100 0.88 13.73 14.59
N GLU A 101 1.08 14.35 15.74
CA GLU A 101 0.45 15.62 16.13
C GLU A 101 0.76 16.77 15.16
N ASN A 102 1.94 16.72 14.51
CA ASN A 102 2.35 17.70 13.48
C ASN A 102 1.73 17.45 12.09
N GLY A 103 0.94 16.37 11.93
CA GLY A 103 0.30 15.98 10.68
C GLY A 103 1.13 15.08 9.79
N GLY A 104 2.40 14.79 10.11
CA GLY A 104 3.23 13.79 9.43
C GLY A 104 2.60 12.40 9.53
N THR A 105 2.83 11.55 8.55
CA THR A 105 2.20 10.23 8.49
C THR A 105 2.98 9.22 9.32
N VAL A 106 2.30 8.58 10.28
CA VAL A 106 2.82 7.41 11.00
C VAL A 106 2.83 6.21 10.09
N ASP A 107 1.67 5.89 9.51
CA ASP A 107 1.48 4.87 8.47
C ASP A 107 0.15 5.07 7.74
N ASP A 108 0.00 4.46 6.56
CA ASP A 108 -1.28 4.28 5.88
C ASP A 108 -1.75 2.84 6.01
N LEU A 109 -3.04 2.65 6.26
CA LEU A 109 -3.57 1.36 6.64
C LEU A 109 -5.00 1.12 6.16
N LEU A 110 -5.39 -0.15 6.18
CA LEU A 110 -6.79 -0.57 6.05
C LEU A 110 -7.37 -0.88 7.43
N VAL A 111 -8.57 -0.38 7.68
CA VAL A 111 -9.38 -0.64 8.88
C VAL A 111 -10.62 -1.41 8.48
N TYR A 112 -10.76 -2.63 8.99
CA TYR A 112 -11.87 -3.55 8.77
C TYR A 112 -12.80 -3.52 9.97
N LYS A 113 -14.08 -3.30 9.77
CA LYS A 113 -15.12 -3.44 10.81
C LYS A 113 -15.58 -4.89 10.87
N MET A 114 -15.05 -5.67 11.81
CA MET A 114 -15.33 -7.09 11.94
C MET A 114 -16.57 -7.42 12.77
N GLY A 115 -16.91 -6.54 13.70
CA GLY A 115 -18.06 -6.64 14.61
C GLY A 115 -18.41 -5.29 15.20
N GLU A 116 -19.36 -5.22 16.11
CA GLU A 116 -19.79 -3.97 16.75
C GLU A 116 -18.61 -3.24 17.42
N ASN A 117 -17.83 -3.98 18.22
CA ASN A 117 -16.65 -3.52 18.94
C ASN A 117 -15.40 -4.33 18.56
N ASP A 118 -15.26 -4.66 17.29
CA ASP A 118 -14.19 -5.53 16.79
C ASP A 118 -13.66 -4.97 15.46
N PHE A 119 -12.37 -4.62 15.44
CA PHE A 119 -11.67 -4.10 14.28
C PHE A 119 -10.42 -4.91 13.98
N PHE A 120 -10.12 -5.04 12.71
CA PHE A 120 -8.91 -5.64 12.20
C PHE A 120 -8.18 -4.61 11.33
N LEU A 121 -6.95 -4.29 11.69
CA LEU A 121 -6.13 -3.28 11.05
C LEU A 121 -4.98 -3.95 10.30
N VAL A 122 -4.74 -3.54 9.06
CA VAL A 122 -3.64 -4.04 8.23
C VAL A 122 -2.67 -2.91 7.97
N ILE A 123 -1.44 -3.06 8.49
CA ILE A 123 -0.36 -2.05 8.50
C ILE A 123 0.82 -2.48 7.64
N ASN A 124 1.67 -1.53 7.23
CA ASN A 124 2.81 -1.80 6.36
C ASN A 124 3.92 -2.59 7.06
N ALA A 125 4.51 -3.55 6.34
CA ALA A 125 5.55 -4.46 6.84
C ALA A 125 6.74 -3.76 7.51
N ALA A 126 7.28 -2.72 6.87
CA ALA A 126 8.43 -1.99 7.39
C ALA A 126 8.12 -1.21 8.68
N ASN A 127 6.84 -0.97 8.96
CA ASN A 127 6.36 -0.14 10.05
C ASN A 127 5.82 -0.94 11.24
N ILE A 128 5.71 -2.28 11.17
CA ILE A 128 5.05 -3.11 12.19
C ILE A 128 5.51 -2.75 13.61
N ASP A 129 6.81 -2.74 13.87
CA ASP A 129 7.34 -2.49 15.22
C ASP A 129 7.08 -1.05 15.67
N LYS A 130 7.23 -0.07 14.77
CA LYS A 130 6.98 1.36 15.02
C LYS A 130 5.51 1.61 15.30
N ASP A 131 4.65 1.10 14.44
CA ASP A 131 3.20 1.29 14.53
C ASP A 131 2.62 0.61 15.76
N TRP A 132 3.07 -0.60 16.06
CA TRP A 132 2.68 -1.31 17.26
C TRP A 132 3.02 -0.52 18.53
N ALA A 133 4.25 -0.02 18.63
CA ALA A 133 4.67 0.80 19.77
C ALA A 133 3.86 2.10 19.89
N TRP A 134 3.58 2.75 18.74
CA TRP A 134 2.77 3.97 18.69
C TRP A 134 1.31 3.69 19.07
N MET A 135 0.70 2.64 18.55
CA MET A 135 -0.66 2.23 18.89
C MET A 135 -0.81 1.92 20.38
N GLN A 136 0.14 1.19 20.98
CA GLN A 136 0.15 0.90 22.41
C GLN A 136 0.23 2.19 23.26
N GLN A 137 1.08 3.14 22.86
CA GLN A 137 1.19 4.42 23.55
C GLN A 137 -0.13 5.22 23.51
N LYS A 138 -0.84 5.18 22.37
CA LYS A 138 -2.10 5.89 22.17
C LYS A 138 -3.32 5.13 22.71
N ALA A 139 -3.14 3.94 23.25
CA ALA A 139 -4.21 3.13 23.87
C ALA A 139 -4.50 3.51 25.34
N GLU A 140 -3.68 4.34 25.95
CA GLU A 140 -3.89 4.76 27.35
C GLU A 140 -5.24 5.45 27.54
N GLY A 141 -6.02 4.98 28.51
CA GLY A 141 -7.37 5.51 28.83
C GLY A 141 -8.52 4.94 27.99
N PHE A 142 -8.24 3.91 27.17
CA PHE A 142 -9.28 3.17 26.42
C PHE A 142 -9.46 1.76 26.99
N ASP A 143 -10.71 1.33 27.15
CA ASP A 143 -11.05 -0.05 27.54
C ASP A 143 -11.09 -0.93 26.30
N ILE A 144 -9.91 -1.41 25.90
CA ILE A 144 -9.70 -2.22 24.70
C ILE A 144 -8.75 -3.38 24.95
N ASP A 145 -8.95 -4.45 24.20
CA ASP A 145 -7.97 -5.53 23.94
C ASP A 145 -7.29 -5.26 22.60
N LEU A 146 -6.05 -4.77 22.67
CA LEU A 146 -5.21 -4.45 21.53
C LEU A 146 -4.15 -5.55 21.37
N GLN A 147 -4.14 -6.27 20.25
CA GLN A 147 -3.22 -7.38 20.00
C GLN A 147 -2.54 -7.27 18.64
N ASN A 148 -1.20 -7.43 18.62
CA ASN A 148 -0.46 -7.68 17.39
C ASN A 148 -0.61 -9.15 17.03
N ARG A 149 -1.19 -9.42 15.86
CA ARG A 149 -1.48 -10.76 15.33
C ARG A 149 -0.68 -11.09 14.07
N SER A 150 0.32 -10.28 13.73
CA SER A 150 1.09 -10.40 12.49
C SER A 150 1.78 -11.76 12.34
N ASP A 151 2.23 -12.37 13.44
CA ASP A 151 2.85 -13.71 13.39
C ASP A 151 1.83 -14.86 13.26
N PHE A 152 0.54 -14.58 13.41
CA PHE A 152 -0.53 -15.57 13.31
C PHE A 152 -1.07 -15.69 11.89
N TYR A 153 -1.26 -14.54 11.20
CA TYR A 153 -1.85 -14.51 9.88
C TYR A 153 -0.80 -14.70 8.77
N GLY A 154 -1.15 -15.51 7.78
CA GLY A 154 -0.61 -15.37 6.46
C GLY A 154 -1.62 -14.63 5.59
N GLN A 155 -1.15 -13.97 4.55
CA GLN A 155 -1.99 -13.18 3.66
C GLN A 155 -1.57 -13.41 2.21
N ILE A 156 -2.56 -13.67 1.33
CA ILE A 156 -2.36 -13.68 -0.12
C ILE A 156 -3.32 -12.70 -0.80
N ALA A 157 -2.88 -12.13 -1.91
CA ALA A 157 -3.72 -11.32 -2.77
C ALA A 157 -3.89 -11.99 -4.15
N VAL A 158 -5.14 -12.19 -4.58
CA VAL A 158 -5.54 -12.73 -5.88
C VAL A 158 -6.12 -11.58 -6.68
N GLN A 159 -5.44 -11.12 -7.73
CA GLN A 159 -5.71 -9.85 -8.39
C GLN A 159 -5.82 -9.99 -9.90
N GLY A 160 -6.80 -9.35 -10.49
CA GLY A 160 -7.03 -9.34 -11.94
C GLY A 160 -8.47 -9.70 -12.33
N PRO A 161 -8.84 -9.61 -13.63
CA PRO A 161 -10.21 -9.86 -14.10
C PRO A 161 -10.76 -11.24 -13.74
N GLU A 162 -9.90 -12.25 -13.61
CA GLU A 162 -10.28 -13.65 -13.30
C GLU A 162 -10.16 -13.97 -11.80
N ALA A 163 -9.88 -12.98 -10.94
CA ALA A 163 -9.69 -13.20 -9.50
C ALA A 163 -10.93 -13.81 -8.83
N GLU A 164 -12.12 -13.28 -9.11
CA GLU A 164 -13.40 -13.79 -8.55
C GLU A 164 -13.61 -15.27 -8.89
N TYR A 165 -13.39 -15.64 -10.15
CA TYR A 165 -13.51 -17.04 -10.57
C TYR A 165 -12.55 -17.96 -9.80
N ASN A 166 -11.27 -17.56 -9.69
CA ASN A 166 -10.26 -18.39 -9.02
C ASN A 166 -10.54 -18.53 -7.51
N VAL A 167 -10.95 -17.45 -6.85
CA VAL A 167 -11.30 -17.49 -5.43
C VAL A 167 -12.52 -18.39 -5.18
N GLU A 168 -13.57 -18.28 -6.01
CA GLU A 168 -14.77 -19.09 -5.82
C GLU A 168 -14.60 -20.56 -6.26
N LYS A 169 -14.00 -20.79 -7.42
CA LYS A 169 -13.99 -22.13 -8.02
C LYS A 169 -12.78 -22.96 -7.61
N VAL A 170 -11.62 -22.34 -7.40
CA VAL A 170 -10.42 -23.06 -7.00
C VAL A 170 -10.32 -23.18 -5.48
N LEU A 171 -10.59 -22.08 -4.75
CA LEU A 171 -10.50 -22.09 -3.29
C LEU A 171 -11.82 -22.48 -2.60
N GLY A 172 -12.94 -22.39 -3.29
CA GLY A 172 -14.26 -22.66 -2.70
C GLY A 172 -14.73 -21.57 -1.73
N LEU A 173 -14.17 -20.36 -1.82
CA LEU A 173 -14.53 -19.22 -0.98
C LEU A 173 -15.57 -18.36 -1.70
N PRO A 174 -16.85 -18.35 -1.30
CA PRO A 174 -17.85 -17.50 -1.93
C PRO A 174 -17.50 -16.02 -1.73
N CYS A 175 -17.36 -15.25 -2.81
CA CYS A 175 -16.91 -13.86 -2.75
C CYS A 175 -17.62 -12.90 -3.74
N SER A 176 -18.46 -13.43 -4.64
CA SER A 176 -19.13 -12.62 -5.68
C SER A 176 -20.07 -11.54 -5.13
N GLU A 177 -20.65 -11.76 -3.95
CA GLU A 177 -21.49 -10.76 -3.29
C GLU A 177 -20.73 -9.63 -2.58
N LEU A 178 -19.41 -9.76 -2.40
CA LEU A 178 -18.61 -8.71 -1.79
C LEU A 178 -18.51 -7.50 -2.72
N ALA A 179 -18.94 -6.35 -2.22
CA ALA A 179 -18.68 -5.07 -2.88
C ALA A 179 -17.22 -4.64 -2.64
N PHE A 180 -16.72 -3.75 -3.47
CA PHE A 180 -15.40 -3.16 -3.30
C PHE A 180 -15.26 -2.48 -1.92
N TYR A 181 -14.17 -2.74 -1.22
CA TYR A 181 -13.92 -2.32 0.17
C TYR A 181 -14.94 -2.89 1.18
N THR A 182 -15.27 -4.17 0.99
CA THR A 182 -16.00 -4.96 2.00
C THR A 182 -15.31 -6.29 2.25
N CYS A 183 -15.57 -6.86 3.42
CA CYS A 183 -15.04 -8.16 3.85
C CYS A 183 -16.12 -9.02 4.50
N LYS A 184 -15.80 -10.29 4.63
CA LYS A 184 -16.52 -11.24 5.50
C LYS A 184 -15.58 -12.26 6.08
N THR A 185 -16.06 -12.95 7.12
CA THR A 185 -15.37 -14.09 7.71
C THR A 185 -16.08 -15.39 7.32
N ILE A 186 -15.31 -16.40 6.92
CA ILE A 186 -15.80 -17.74 6.58
C ILE A 186 -14.99 -18.74 7.45
N GLY A 187 -15.58 -19.23 8.55
CA GLY A 187 -14.82 -19.94 9.57
C GLY A 187 -13.74 -19.02 10.16
N ASP A 188 -12.48 -19.42 10.09
CA ASP A 188 -11.32 -18.62 10.56
C ASP A 188 -10.65 -17.81 9.43
N VAL A 189 -11.26 -17.76 8.24
CA VAL A 189 -10.72 -17.06 7.07
C VAL A 189 -11.41 -15.72 6.92
N ILE A 190 -10.63 -14.64 6.86
CA ILE A 190 -11.12 -13.31 6.45
C ILE A 190 -10.85 -13.16 4.96
N ILE A 191 -11.90 -12.81 4.21
CA ILE A 191 -11.78 -12.48 2.79
C ILE A 191 -12.30 -11.07 2.55
N SER A 192 -11.56 -10.27 1.80
CA SER A 192 -11.93 -8.91 1.42
C SER A 192 -11.85 -8.69 -0.09
N ARG A 193 -12.71 -7.83 -0.63
CA ARG A 193 -12.58 -7.33 -2.01
C ARG A 193 -11.76 -6.05 -1.99
N THR A 194 -10.47 -6.23 -1.89
CA THR A 194 -9.43 -5.20 -1.79
C THR A 194 -8.22 -5.59 -2.64
N GLY A 195 -7.30 -4.67 -2.81
CA GLY A 195 -6.04 -4.91 -3.51
C GLY A 195 -5.25 -3.63 -3.76
N TYR A 196 -4.04 -3.82 -4.28
CA TYR A 196 -3.04 -2.77 -4.48
C TYR A 196 -2.57 -2.70 -5.95
N THR A 197 -3.42 -3.10 -6.89
CA THR A 197 -3.06 -3.26 -8.31
C THR A 197 -3.82 -2.34 -9.26
N GLY A 198 -4.96 -1.83 -8.82
CA GLY A 198 -5.90 -1.12 -9.69
C GLY A 198 -6.87 -2.02 -10.46
N GLU A 199 -6.66 -3.35 -10.39
CA GLU A 199 -7.60 -4.34 -10.89
C GLU A 199 -8.52 -4.83 -9.78
N ASP A 200 -9.61 -5.49 -10.16
CA ASP A 200 -10.47 -6.21 -9.23
C ASP A 200 -9.69 -7.35 -8.57
N GLY A 201 -10.03 -7.67 -7.33
CA GLY A 201 -9.33 -8.73 -6.63
C GLY A 201 -9.72 -8.89 -5.17
N PHE A 202 -9.10 -9.89 -4.56
CA PHE A 202 -9.38 -10.28 -3.19
C PHE A 202 -8.10 -10.47 -2.40
N GLU A 203 -8.17 -10.16 -1.11
CA GLU A 203 -7.14 -10.48 -0.13
C GLU A 203 -7.71 -11.48 0.87
N ILE A 204 -6.92 -12.50 1.21
CA ILE A 204 -7.31 -13.62 2.06
C ILE A 204 -6.33 -13.70 3.21
N TYR A 205 -6.86 -13.63 4.43
CA TYR A 205 -6.12 -13.72 5.68
C TYR A 205 -6.54 -14.98 6.43
N ALA A 206 -5.59 -15.81 6.80
CA ALA A 206 -5.86 -17.06 7.53
C ALA A 206 -4.59 -17.58 8.22
N SER A 207 -4.70 -18.73 8.89
CA SER A 207 -3.54 -19.42 9.41
C SER A 207 -2.51 -19.74 8.31
N HIS A 208 -1.25 -19.82 8.68
CA HIS A 208 -0.16 -20.12 7.75
C HIS A 208 -0.38 -21.40 6.94
N ASP A 209 -0.93 -22.45 7.56
CA ASP A 209 -1.19 -23.73 6.88
C ASP A 209 -2.29 -23.58 5.82
N TYR A 210 -3.36 -22.85 6.13
CA TYR A 210 -4.44 -22.60 5.17
C TYR A 210 -3.95 -21.75 3.99
N ILE A 211 -3.10 -20.74 4.25
CA ILE A 211 -2.51 -19.91 3.19
C ILE A 211 -1.58 -20.73 2.28
N ARG A 212 -0.77 -21.67 2.84
CA ARG A 212 0.03 -22.60 2.03
C ARG A 212 -0.86 -23.46 1.12
N GLU A 213 -1.97 -23.97 1.66
CA GLU A 213 -2.94 -24.76 0.87
C GLU A 213 -3.57 -23.95 -0.25
N CYS A 214 -4.01 -22.71 0.03
CA CYS A 214 -4.56 -21.81 -0.97
C CYS A 214 -3.54 -21.50 -2.07
N TRP A 215 -2.29 -21.21 -1.70
CA TRP A 215 -1.19 -20.98 -2.64
C TRP A 215 -1.02 -22.16 -3.59
N ASP A 216 -0.89 -23.37 -3.05
CA ASP A 216 -0.68 -24.60 -3.85
C ASP A 216 -1.84 -24.85 -4.82
N LYS A 217 -3.08 -24.66 -4.39
CA LYS A 217 -4.27 -24.83 -5.23
C LYS A 217 -4.29 -23.83 -6.38
N LEU A 218 -3.99 -22.56 -6.11
CA LEU A 218 -4.00 -21.50 -7.12
C LEU A 218 -2.87 -21.70 -8.13
N ILE A 219 -1.66 -22.06 -7.69
CA ILE A 219 -0.54 -22.36 -8.58
C ILE A 219 -0.86 -23.59 -9.44
N ALA A 220 -1.43 -24.66 -8.87
CA ALA A 220 -1.85 -25.84 -9.61
C ALA A 220 -2.96 -25.54 -10.64
N ALA A 221 -3.78 -24.53 -10.41
CA ALA A 221 -4.79 -24.04 -11.34
C ALA A 221 -4.22 -23.12 -12.45
N GLY A 222 -2.92 -22.81 -12.41
CA GLY A 222 -2.25 -21.99 -13.41
C GLY A 222 -2.26 -20.48 -13.14
N VAL A 223 -2.60 -20.06 -11.92
CA VAL A 223 -2.52 -18.63 -11.54
C VAL A 223 -1.06 -18.20 -11.50
N GLN A 224 -0.75 -17.07 -12.14
CA GLN A 224 0.61 -16.52 -12.21
C GLN A 224 1.07 -16.03 -10.83
N ALA A 225 2.16 -16.62 -10.30
CA ALA A 225 2.84 -16.05 -9.14
C ALA A 225 3.52 -14.73 -9.51
N CYS A 226 3.32 -13.70 -8.70
CA CYS A 226 3.79 -12.33 -8.93
C CYS A 226 4.62 -11.83 -7.74
N GLY A 227 5.75 -11.18 -8.04
CA GLY A 227 6.66 -10.65 -7.04
C GLY A 227 6.47 -9.16 -6.74
N LEU A 228 7.34 -8.64 -5.85
CA LEU A 228 7.33 -7.21 -5.44
C LEU A 228 7.55 -6.26 -6.62
N GLY A 229 8.37 -6.63 -7.60
CA GLY A 229 8.63 -5.79 -8.78
C GLY A 229 7.36 -5.55 -9.59
N CYS A 230 6.56 -6.61 -9.79
CA CYS A 230 5.25 -6.53 -10.42
C CYS A 230 4.27 -5.71 -9.54
N ARG A 231 4.21 -5.98 -8.23
CA ARG A 231 3.37 -5.23 -7.27
C ARG A 231 3.64 -3.73 -7.33
N ASP A 232 4.92 -3.32 -7.38
CA ASP A 232 5.30 -1.91 -7.41
C ASP A 232 4.94 -1.22 -8.74
N THR A 233 5.17 -1.89 -9.89
CA THR A 233 4.76 -1.31 -11.19
C THR A 233 3.25 -1.16 -11.32
N LEU A 234 2.46 -2.11 -10.80
CA LEU A 234 0.99 -2.07 -10.81
C LEU A 234 0.42 -0.94 -9.96
N ARG A 235 0.85 -0.83 -8.67
CA ARG A 235 0.37 0.20 -7.76
C ARG A 235 0.70 1.60 -8.26
N PHE A 236 1.93 1.76 -8.79
CA PHE A 236 2.43 3.02 -9.31
C PHE A 236 1.59 3.51 -10.49
N GLU A 237 1.27 2.65 -11.46
CA GLU A 237 0.49 3.05 -12.65
C GLU A 237 -0.90 3.60 -12.29
N VAL A 238 -1.48 3.18 -11.17
CA VAL A 238 -2.79 3.66 -10.71
C VAL A 238 -2.69 4.72 -9.60
N GLY A 239 -1.47 5.18 -9.31
CA GLY A 239 -1.20 6.28 -8.38
C GLY A 239 -1.50 5.95 -6.92
N LEU A 240 -1.33 4.68 -6.49
CA LEU A 240 -1.39 4.30 -5.09
C LEU A 240 -0.05 4.61 -4.41
N PRO A 241 -0.07 5.23 -3.22
CA PRO A 241 1.16 5.60 -2.51
C PRO A 241 1.85 4.38 -1.91
N LEU A 242 3.16 4.50 -1.66
CA LEU A 242 3.94 3.61 -0.82
C LEU A 242 4.54 4.41 0.32
N TYR A 243 4.38 3.93 1.57
CA TYR A 243 5.04 4.54 2.71
C TYR A 243 6.57 4.42 2.58
N GLY A 244 7.26 5.50 2.84
CA GLY A 244 8.70 5.67 2.58
C GLY A 244 9.01 6.44 1.29
N ASP A 245 8.09 6.41 0.32
CA ASP A 245 8.22 7.14 -0.96
C ASP A 245 7.24 8.34 -1.01
N GLU A 246 5.92 8.08 -1.02
CA GLU A 246 4.87 9.09 -1.16
C GLU A 246 4.27 9.55 0.17
N LEU A 247 4.48 8.79 1.24
CA LEU A 247 4.07 9.07 2.61
C LEU A 247 5.24 8.83 3.55
N SER A 248 5.40 9.67 4.57
CA SER A 248 6.42 9.54 5.61
C SER A 248 6.08 10.43 6.80
N GLU A 249 6.92 10.43 7.83
CA GLU A 249 6.80 11.36 8.96
C GLU A 249 6.91 12.84 8.55
N ASP A 250 7.54 13.12 7.40
CA ASP A 250 7.69 14.47 6.83
C ASP A 250 6.67 14.77 5.72
N ILE A 251 5.97 13.75 5.21
CA ILE A 251 4.98 13.90 4.14
C ILE A 251 3.58 13.63 4.71
N THR A 252 2.79 14.70 4.78
CA THR A 252 1.41 14.60 5.28
C THR A 252 0.46 14.04 4.23
N PRO A 253 -0.70 13.49 4.62
CA PRO A 253 -1.75 13.08 3.70
C PRO A 253 -2.23 14.20 2.75
N ILE A 254 -2.20 15.46 3.21
CA ILE A 254 -2.59 16.61 2.39
C ILE A 254 -1.55 16.86 1.29
N MET A 255 -0.25 16.81 1.63
CA MET A 255 0.85 16.92 0.65
C MET A 255 0.77 15.80 -0.40
N ALA A 256 0.49 14.58 0.04
CA ALA A 256 0.36 13.40 -0.81
C ALA A 256 -0.90 13.42 -1.71
N GLY A 257 -1.81 14.41 -1.52
CA GLY A 257 -3.07 14.50 -2.25
C GLY A 257 -4.10 13.46 -1.84
N LEU A 258 -4.01 12.97 -0.60
CA LEU A 258 -4.91 11.99 0.02
C LEU A 258 -5.95 12.63 0.97
N GLY A 259 -6.13 13.95 0.87
CA GLY A 259 -7.03 14.71 1.73
C GLY A 259 -8.49 14.25 1.74
N MET A 260 -8.92 13.45 0.76
CA MET A 260 -10.24 12.83 0.75
C MET A 260 -10.43 11.80 1.87
N PHE A 261 -9.33 11.21 2.37
CA PHE A 261 -9.31 10.25 3.48
C PHE A 261 -9.06 10.92 4.84
N VAL A 262 -8.93 12.27 4.87
CA VAL A 262 -8.79 13.07 6.08
C VAL A 262 -10.10 13.76 6.38
N LYS A 263 -10.88 13.21 7.32
CA LYS A 263 -12.22 13.70 7.68
C LYS A 263 -12.12 14.74 8.80
N LEU A 264 -11.88 15.99 8.42
CA LEU A 264 -11.70 17.11 9.35
C LEU A 264 -12.99 17.53 10.10
N ASP A 265 -14.13 17.05 9.65
CA ASP A 265 -15.46 17.28 10.25
C ASP A 265 -15.75 16.32 11.42
N LYS A 266 -15.03 15.19 11.56
CA LYS A 266 -15.16 14.34 12.75
C LYS A 266 -14.65 15.05 14.02
N ALA A 267 -15.09 14.62 15.20
CA ALA A 267 -14.83 15.30 16.46
C ALA A 267 -13.33 15.54 16.71
N GLU A 268 -12.54 14.48 16.73
CA GLU A 268 -11.09 14.55 16.92
C GLU A 268 -10.38 13.34 16.32
N PHE A 269 -9.11 13.51 16.00
CA PHE A 269 -8.12 12.46 15.76
C PHE A 269 -6.71 13.09 15.86
N ILE A 270 -5.70 12.26 16.08
CA ILE A 270 -4.31 12.73 16.22
C ILE A 270 -3.84 13.39 14.91
N GLY A 271 -3.32 14.62 15.01
CA GLY A 271 -2.86 15.42 13.87
C GLY A 271 -3.95 16.27 13.20
N LYS A 272 -5.21 16.22 13.65
CA LYS A 272 -6.33 16.96 13.05
C LYS A 272 -6.06 18.46 12.91
N GLU A 273 -5.57 19.12 13.96
CA GLU A 273 -5.35 20.59 13.96
C GLU A 273 -4.30 20.99 12.92
N ALA A 274 -3.17 20.26 12.87
CA ALA A 274 -2.11 20.49 11.91
C ALA A 274 -2.59 20.29 10.47
N LEU A 275 -3.33 19.21 10.20
CA LEU A 275 -3.88 18.90 8.88
C LEU A 275 -4.97 19.89 8.47
N ALA A 276 -5.81 20.36 9.41
CA ALA A 276 -6.83 21.38 9.14
C ALA A 276 -6.18 22.71 8.75
N LYS A 277 -5.15 23.13 9.51
CA LYS A 277 -4.37 24.33 9.20
C LYS A 277 -3.72 24.21 7.81
N GLN A 278 -3.03 23.10 7.54
CA GLN A 278 -2.37 22.87 6.26
C GLN A 278 -3.37 22.85 5.08
N LYS A 279 -4.57 22.29 5.27
CA LYS A 279 -5.62 22.30 4.24
C LYS A 279 -6.13 23.71 3.96
N ALA A 280 -6.26 24.55 4.99
CA ALA A 280 -6.74 25.93 4.87
C ALA A 280 -5.70 26.85 4.21
N GLU A 281 -4.44 26.73 4.60
CA GLU A 281 -3.34 27.57 4.10
C GLU A 281 -2.75 27.07 2.77
N GLY A 282 -2.97 25.78 2.44
CA GLY A 282 -2.30 25.06 1.38
C GLY A 282 -0.95 24.49 1.83
N PRO A 283 -0.59 23.27 1.40
CA PRO A 283 0.72 22.69 1.72
C PRO A 283 1.82 23.38 0.91
N ALA A 284 3.03 23.50 1.49
CA ALA A 284 4.20 24.08 0.80
C ALA A 284 4.64 23.21 -0.40
N LYS A 285 4.47 21.88 -0.28
CA LYS A 285 4.78 20.92 -1.36
C LYS A 285 3.56 20.05 -1.67
N LYS A 286 3.49 19.55 -2.89
CA LYS A 286 2.44 18.64 -3.35
C LYS A 286 3.01 17.49 -4.16
N LEU A 287 2.48 16.30 -3.93
CA LEU A 287 2.75 15.13 -4.75
C LEU A 287 1.97 15.23 -6.07
N VAL A 288 2.70 15.21 -7.19
CA VAL A 288 2.14 15.30 -8.54
C VAL A 288 2.59 14.12 -9.40
N GLY A 289 1.87 13.84 -10.49
CA GLY A 289 2.37 13.02 -11.59
C GLY A 289 3.15 13.91 -12.57
N ILE A 290 4.19 13.34 -13.17
CA ILE A 290 4.98 14.01 -14.24
C ILE A 290 5.12 13.03 -15.40
N GLU A 291 4.84 13.48 -16.64
CA GLU A 291 5.11 12.73 -17.87
C GLU A 291 6.27 13.42 -18.60
N LEU A 292 7.33 12.66 -18.89
CA LEU A 292 8.47 13.15 -19.69
C LEU A 292 8.12 13.10 -21.17
N PHE A 293 8.62 14.04 -21.93
CA PHE A 293 8.43 14.07 -23.38
C PHE A 293 9.34 13.06 -24.11
N ASP A 294 10.48 12.72 -23.48
CA ASP A 294 11.46 11.78 -24.02
C ASP A 294 11.42 10.45 -23.22
N LYS A 295 11.91 9.39 -23.89
CA LYS A 295 12.05 8.06 -23.27
C LYS A 295 13.20 8.06 -22.27
N ALA A 296 12.88 8.14 -20.98
CA ALA A 296 13.83 8.07 -19.88
C ALA A 296 13.14 7.43 -18.66
N ILE A 297 13.91 6.97 -17.67
CA ILE A 297 13.34 6.37 -16.44
C ILE A 297 13.70 7.30 -15.28
N PRO A 298 12.76 8.11 -14.81
CA PRO A 298 12.94 8.97 -13.64
C PRO A 298 12.85 8.11 -12.38
N ARG A 299 13.97 7.91 -11.68
CA ARG A 299 14.03 7.11 -10.46
C ARG A 299 13.88 7.95 -9.21
N HIS A 300 13.55 7.31 -8.09
CA HIS A 300 13.54 7.90 -6.75
C HIS A 300 14.82 8.72 -6.51
N GLY A 301 14.68 9.88 -5.89
CA GLY A 301 15.79 10.79 -5.54
C GLY A 301 16.29 11.67 -6.68
N TYR A 302 15.72 11.58 -7.90
CA TYR A 302 16.10 12.52 -8.96
C TYR A 302 15.45 13.88 -8.77
N THR A 303 16.26 14.93 -8.98
CA THR A 303 15.84 16.31 -8.78
C THR A 303 14.86 16.76 -9.86
N VAL A 304 13.77 17.39 -9.43
CA VAL A 304 12.85 18.12 -10.30
C VAL A 304 13.25 19.57 -10.35
N LEU A 305 13.36 20.12 -11.56
CA LEU A 305 13.79 21.49 -11.82
C LEU A 305 12.65 22.27 -12.49
N ASN A 306 12.57 23.57 -12.22
CA ASN A 306 11.77 24.48 -13.04
C ASN A 306 12.45 24.74 -14.42
N MET A 307 11.83 25.53 -15.28
CA MET A 307 12.38 25.82 -16.63
C MET A 307 13.63 26.70 -16.60
N GLU A 308 13.90 27.37 -15.46
CA GLU A 308 15.10 28.18 -15.21
C GLU A 308 16.27 27.33 -14.66
N GLY A 309 16.03 26.03 -14.36
CA GLY A 309 17.04 25.10 -13.85
C GLY A 309 17.20 25.11 -12.33
N GLU A 310 16.28 25.73 -11.60
CA GLU A 310 16.27 25.72 -10.13
C GLU A 310 15.57 24.47 -9.60
N SER A 311 16.07 23.91 -8.49
CA SER A 311 15.48 22.76 -7.83
C SER A 311 14.16 23.13 -7.16
N ILE A 312 13.07 22.42 -7.52
CA ILE A 312 11.71 22.62 -6.99
C ILE A 312 11.13 21.37 -6.33
N GLY A 313 11.86 20.26 -6.31
CA GLY A 313 11.37 19.02 -5.73
C GLY A 313 12.20 17.80 -6.09
N GLU A 314 11.63 16.63 -5.76
CA GLU A 314 12.29 15.35 -5.94
C GLU A 314 11.29 14.29 -6.41
N VAL A 315 11.76 13.36 -7.25
CA VAL A 315 11.01 12.18 -7.69
C VAL A 315 10.90 11.20 -6.52
N THR A 316 9.66 10.77 -6.20
CA THR A 316 9.41 9.75 -5.19
C THR A 316 9.43 8.34 -5.81
N THR A 317 8.71 8.12 -6.91
CA THR A 317 8.70 6.85 -7.65
C THR A 317 8.57 7.14 -9.15
N GLY A 318 9.27 6.36 -10.00
CA GLY A 318 9.12 6.55 -11.44
C GLY A 318 9.57 5.37 -12.29
N TYR A 319 8.89 5.20 -13.41
CA TYR A 319 9.04 4.09 -14.34
C TYR A 319 8.84 4.52 -15.79
N HIS A 320 9.29 3.66 -16.68
CA HIS A 320 8.69 3.51 -17.99
C HIS A 320 7.59 2.46 -17.84
N THR A 321 6.31 2.90 -17.95
CA THR A 321 5.15 2.08 -17.62
C THR A 321 4.95 0.92 -18.57
N ILE A 322 4.55 -0.22 -18.04
CA ILE A 322 4.32 -1.45 -18.82
C ILE A 322 2.99 -1.36 -19.57
N SER A 323 1.91 -0.91 -18.89
CA SER A 323 0.58 -0.86 -19.49
C SER A 323 0.40 0.27 -20.52
N THR A 324 1.14 1.38 -20.42
CA THR A 324 0.88 2.59 -21.23
C THR A 324 2.07 3.08 -22.07
N ASP A 325 3.24 2.42 -21.96
CA ASP A 325 4.50 2.74 -22.69
C ASP A 325 4.92 4.23 -22.54
N LYS A 326 4.78 4.78 -21.31
CA LYS A 326 5.10 6.18 -20.98
C LYS A 326 6.20 6.28 -19.95
N SER A 327 7.03 7.31 -20.06
CA SER A 327 8.03 7.69 -19.04
C SER A 327 7.39 8.65 -18.06
N VAL A 328 7.02 8.15 -16.87
CA VAL A 328 6.28 8.91 -15.87
C VAL A 328 6.85 8.73 -14.47
N CYS A 329 6.61 9.69 -13.59
CA CYS A 329 6.90 9.57 -12.17
C CYS A 329 5.86 10.27 -11.30
N MET A 330 5.86 9.91 -10.02
CA MET A 330 5.34 10.74 -8.96
C MET A 330 6.50 11.54 -8.36
N ALA A 331 6.26 12.80 -8.02
CA ALA A 331 7.26 13.67 -7.44
C ALA A 331 6.63 14.63 -6.44
N LEU A 332 7.36 14.91 -5.36
CA LEU A 332 6.99 15.92 -4.37
C LEU A 332 7.63 17.25 -4.78
N VAL A 333 6.81 18.18 -5.26
CA VAL A 333 7.27 19.48 -5.79
C VAL A 333 6.70 20.65 -4.99
N ASP A 334 7.35 21.80 -5.05
CA ASP A 334 6.82 23.05 -4.48
C ASP A 334 5.43 23.34 -5.05
N ALA A 335 4.49 23.72 -4.20
CA ALA A 335 3.07 23.82 -4.54
C ALA A 335 2.78 24.79 -5.70
N ALA A 336 3.64 25.79 -5.91
CA ALA A 336 3.53 26.75 -7.02
C ALA A 336 3.63 26.07 -8.39
N TYR A 337 4.33 24.94 -8.49
CA TYR A 337 4.54 24.18 -9.73
C TYR A 337 3.61 22.96 -9.89
N ALA A 338 2.69 22.74 -8.95
CA ALA A 338 1.86 21.54 -8.92
C ALA A 338 0.61 21.56 -9.84
N LYS A 339 0.39 22.64 -10.60
CA LYS A 339 -0.77 22.76 -11.50
C LYS A 339 -0.60 21.83 -12.72
N LEU A 340 -1.68 21.20 -13.16
CA LEU A 340 -1.68 20.39 -14.38
C LEU A 340 -1.17 21.18 -15.58
N ASP A 341 -0.43 20.50 -16.45
CA ASP A 341 0.22 21.03 -17.65
C ASP A 341 1.35 22.06 -17.39
N THR A 342 1.78 22.27 -16.12
CA THR A 342 2.99 23.02 -15.82
C THR A 342 4.20 22.28 -16.39
N GLU A 343 4.98 22.97 -17.24
CA GLU A 343 6.24 22.45 -17.76
C GLU A 343 7.34 22.51 -16.69
N LEU A 344 8.15 21.46 -16.65
CA LEU A 344 9.26 21.30 -15.72
C LEU A 344 10.28 20.31 -16.30
N GLN A 345 11.35 20.07 -15.59
CA GLN A 345 12.43 19.21 -16.04
C GLN A 345 12.84 18.23 -14.95
N ILE A 346 13.32 17.04 -15.31
CA ILE A 346 13.91 16.08 -14.36
C ILE A 346 15.38 15.89 -14.72
N GLN A 347 16.26 16.07 -13.73
CA GLN A 347 17.67 15.80 -13.86
C GLN A 347 17.94 14.32 -13.64
N ILE A 348 18.22 13.59 -14.72
CA ILE A 348 18.57 12.17 -14.69
C ILE A 348 20.07 12.04 -14.92
N ARG A 349 20.83 11.79 -13.85
CA ARG A 349 22.31 11.79 -13.85
C ARG A 349 22.86 13.16 -14.32
N LYS A 350 23.47 13.22 -15.50
CA LYS A 350 24.07 14.43 -16.10
C LYS A 350 23.20 15.09 -17.18
N LYS A 351 22.01 14.54 -17.44
CA LYS A 351 21.10 15.05 -18.47
C LYS A 351 19.83 15.58 -17.83
N VAL A 352 19.21 16.52 -18.49
CA VAL A 352 17.93 17.11 -18.10
C VAL A 352 16.89 16.73 -19.15
N PHE A 353 15.75 16.25 -18.69
CA PHE A 353 14.65 15.77 -19.52
C PHE A 353 13.40 16.62 -19.25
N PRO A 354 12.86 17.29 -20.28
CA PRO A 354 11.64 18.07 -20.14
C PRO A 354 10.43 17.17 -20.02
N GLY A 355 9.42 17.67 -19.31
CA GLY A 355 8.16 17.01 -19.11
C GLY A 355 7.11 17.99 -18.61
N LYS A 356 5.97 17.47 -18.20
CA LYS A 356 4.88 18.27 -17.65
C LYS A 356 4.15 17.56 -16.53
N VAL A 357 3.52 18.36 -15.67
CA VAL A 357 2.66 17.86 -14.61
C VAL A 357 1.39 17.23 -15.21
N VAL A 358 1.10 16.01 -14.79
CA VAL A 358 -0.09 15.23 -15.16
C VAL A 358 -0.79 14.68 -13.92
N LYS A 359 -1.93 14.02 -14.08
CA LYS A 359 -2.56 13.28 -12.98
C LYS A 359 -1.66 12.12 -12.54
N LYS A 360 -1.61 11.84 -11.25
CA LYS A 360 -0.86 10.70 -10.69
C LYS A 360 -1.37 9.33 -11.14
N GLN A 361 -2.58 9.24 -11.63
CA GLN A 361 -3.18 8.03 -12.19
C GLN A 361 -2.80 7.93 -13.67
N PHE A 362 -1.84 7.05 -13.98
CA PHE A 362 -1.30 6.84 -15.33
C PHE A 362 -2.03 5.72 -16.10
N TYR A 363 -2.77 4.86 -15.35
CA TYR A 363 -3.60 3.79 -15.86
C TYR A 363 -4.99 3.81 -15.20
N ASN A 364 -6.04 3.43 -15.92
CA ASN A 364 -7.39 3.44 -15.38
C ASN A 364 -7.62 2.26 -14.43
N LYS A 365 -8.23 2.54 -13.29
CA LYS A 365 -8.62 1.50 -12.32
C LYS A 365 -9.84 0.73 -12.83
N ASN A 366 -9.80 -0.60 -12.71
CA ASN A 366 -10.82 -1.53 -13.19
C ASN A 366 -11.51 -2.28 -12.03
N TYR A 367 -11.73 -1.60 -10.92
CA TYR A 367 -12.45 -2.19 -9.79
C TYR A 367 -13.89 -2.50 -10.14
N LYS A 368 -14.36 -3.69 -9.80
CA LYS A 368 -15.78 -4.03 -9.83
C LYS A 368 -16.46 -3.35 -8.64
N LYS A 369 -17.45 -2.51 -8.92
CA LYS A 369 -18.18 -1.71 -7.93
C LYS A 369 -19.39 -2.44 -7.40
#